data_acce69a6ab9c72db0d76275d4f3e202c
#
_entry.id   acce69a6ab9c72db0d76275d4f3e202c
#
_cell.length_a   1.000
_cell.length_b   1.000
_cell.length_c   1.000
_cell.angle_alpha   90.00
_cell.angle_beta   90.00
_cell.angle_gamma   90.00
#
_symmetry.space_group_name_H-M   'P 1'
#
loop_
_entity.id
_entity.type
_entity.pdbx_description
1 polymer ?
#
loop_
_entity_poly.entity_id
_entity_poly.type
_entity_poly.pdbx_seq_one_letter_code
_entity_poly.pdbx_strand_id
1 'polypeptide(L)'
;MSMEKSEINSLLKSNYQEFFQEVSGLSVDEFEYAPEGKWTAGQHAEHLLKSVKAVSQGLGTPKFVIKQKFGKANRPSRDYDGLVARYREKLSEGPVSNKTYAPGEVPDKKREKMLAALNESVDKLLGKTSKWDEAQLDEYIFPHPLLGKVTVREMLYFTAYHADHHRRLIKLYLKGV
;
A
#
# COMPACT_ATOMS: atom_id res chain seq x y z
N MET A 1 -1.40 16.68 13.05
CA MET A 1 0.07 16.71 13.22
C MET A 1 0.71 15.64 12.36
N SER A 2 1.93 15.87 11.86
CA SER A 2 2.66 14.85 11.09
C SER A 2 3.15 13.75 12.03
N MET A 3 2.98 12.48 11.65
CA MET A 3 3.54 11.34 12.39
C MET A 3 5.05 11.27 12.20
N GLU A 4 5.76 10.92 13.25
CA GLU A 4 7.17 10.55 13.17
C GLU A 4 7.35 9.23 12.40
N LYS A 5 8.52 9.03 11.80
CA LYS A 5 8.84 7.82 11.03
C LYS A 5 8.59 6.52 11.80
N SER A 6 8.87 6.51 13.11
CA SER A 6 8.63 5.37 13.98
C SER A 6 7.15 5.04 14.11
N GLU A 7 6.29 6.05 14.22
CA GLU A 7 4.83 5.90 14.28
C GLU A 7 4.29 5.38 12.95
N ILE A 8 4.79 5.91 11.82
CA ILE A 8 4.43 5.44 10.47
C ILE A 8 4.78 3.96 10.31
N ASN A 9 5.98 3.56 10.71
CA ASN A 9 6.44 2.18 10.63
C ASN A 9 5.59 1.25 11.51
N SER A 10 5.22 1.69 12.71
CA SER A 10 4.34 0.93 13.61
C SER A 10 2.94 0.76 13.02
N LEU A 11 2.36 1.82 12.49
CA LEU A 11 1.06 1.78 11.82
C LEU A 11 1.07 0.86 10.59
N LEU A 12 2.12 0.98 9.76
CA LEU A 12 2.30 0.13 8.57
C LEU A 12 2.36 -1.35 8.98
N LYS A 13 3.21 -1.67 9.96
CA LYS A 13 3.34 -3.04 10.47
C LYS A 13 2.01 -3.58 11.02
N SER A 14 1.31 -2.80 11.83
CA SER A 14 0.02 -3.19 12.42
C SER A 14 -1.03 -3.47 11.34
N ASN A 15 -1.21 -2.57 10.37
CA ASN A 15 -2.23 -2.71 9.33
C ASN A 15 -1.96 -3.93 8.43
N TYR A 16 -0.70 -4.22 8.11
CA TYR A 16 -0.36 -5.44 7.37
C TYR A 16 -0.54 -6.70 8.20
N GLN A 17 -0.23 -6.69 9.50
CA GLN A 17 -0.51 -7.82 10.40
C GLN A 17 -2.01 -8.12 10.47
N GLU A 18 -2.85 -7.09 10.61
CA GLU A 18 -4.31 -7.25 10.59
C GLU A 18 -4.80 -7.81 9.25
N PHE A 19 -4.23 -7.34 8.13
CA PHE A 19 -4.53 -7.89 6.80
C PHE A 19 -4.16 -9.38 6.72
N PHE A 20 -2.97 -9.77 7.19
CA PHE A 20 -2.52 -11.18 7.19
C PHE A 20 -3.42 -12.06 8.04
N GLN A 21 -3.78 -11.62 9.25
CA GLN A 21 -4.69 -12.36 10.13
C GLN A 21 -6.05 -12.60 9.47
N GLU A 22 -6.61 -11.56 8.88
CA GLU A 22 -7.88 -11.63 8.16
C GLU A 22 -7.83 -12.66 7.03
N VAL A 23 -6.88 -12.51 6.12
CA VAL A 23 -6.80 -13.35 4.90
C VAL A 23 -6.40 -14.78 5.23
N SER A 24 -5.56 -15.00 6.24
CA SER A 24 -5.18 -16.35 6.68
C SER A 24 -6.33 -17.11 7.33
N GLY A 25 -7.29 -16.40 7.96
CA GLY A 25 -8.44 -17.00 8.63
C GLY A 25 -9.61 -17.37 7.72
N LEU A 26 -9.57 -16.98 6.45
CA LEU A 26 -10.65 -17.28 5.49
C LEU A 26 -10.70 -18.77 5.12
N SER A 27 -11.91 -19.31 4.95
CA SER A 27 -12.10 -20.59 4.28
C SER A 27 -11.63 -20.52 2.80
N VAL A 28 -11.54 -21.67 2.12
CA VAL A 28 -11.19 -21.70 0.69
C VAL A 28 -12.23 -20.93 -0.13
N ASP A 29 -13.50 -21.18 0.14
CA ASP A 29 -14.60 -20.54 -0.57
C ASP A 29 -14.60 -19.01 -0.38
N GLU A 30 -14.39 -18.54 0.85
CA GLU A 30 -14.27 -17.10 1.15
C GLU A 30 -13.03 -16.45 0.49
N PHE A 31 -11.90 -17.17 0.45
CA PHE A 31 -10.67 -16.65 -0.16
C PHE A 31 -10.82 -16.47 -1.67
N GLU A 32 -11.54 -17.36 -2.34
CA GLU A 32 -11.76 -17.35 -3.79
C GLU A 32 -13.03 -16.61 -4.20
N TYR A 33 -13.87 -16.23 -3.25
CA TYR A 33 -15.09 -15.47 -3.52
C TYR A 33 -14.80 -14.01 -3.86
N ALA A 34 -15.53 -13.48 -4.82
CA ALA A 34 -15.68 -12.06 -5.08
C ALA A 34 -17.05 -11.77 -5.72
N PRO A 35 -17.71 -10.66 -5.34
CA PRO A 35 -18.86 -10.17 -6.09
C PRO A 35 -18.47 -9.87 -7.54
N GLU A 36 -19.43 -9.83 -8.43
CA GLU A 36 -19.20 -9.55 -9.85
C GLU A 36 -18.41 -8.25 -10.06
N GLY A 37 -17.34 -8.31 -10.85
CA GLY A 37 -16.46 -7.18 -11.14
C GLY A 37 -15.58 -6.72 -9.97
N LYS A 38 -15.48 -7.50 -8.88
CA LYS A 38 -14.62 -7.24 -7.73
C LYS A 38 -13.47 -8.25 -7.66
N TRP A 39 -12.55 -8.03 -6.75
CA TRP A 39 -11.39 -8.87 -6.51
C TRP A 39 -11.62 -9.86 -5.37
N THR A 40 -11.07 -11.06 -5.51
CA THR A 40 -10.94 -12.03 -4.42
C THR A 40 -9.94 -11.57 -3.36
N ALA A 41 -9.93 -12.21 -2.19
CA ALA A 41 -8.94 -11.93 -1.15
C ALA A 41 -7.50 -12.17 -1.68
N GLY A 42 -7.28 -13.21 -2.48
CA GLY A 42 -6.00 -13.47 -3.12
C GLY A 42 -5.56 -12.38 -4.08
N GLN A 43 -6.49 -11.84 -4.86
CA GLN A 43 -6.22 -10.73 -5.77
C GLN A 43 -5.88 -9.43 -5.02
N HIS A 44 -6.56 -9.15 -3.91
CA HIS A 44 -6.20 -8.04 -3.03
C HIS A 44 -4.77 -8.20 -2.47
N ALA A 45 -4.38 -9.41 -2.05
CA ALA A 45 -3.03 -9.68 -1.54
C ALA A 45 -1.96 -9.48 -2.64
N GLU A 46 -2.21 -9.94 -3.86
CA GLU A 46 -1.27 -9.74 -4.99
C GLU A 46 -1.12 -8.26 -5.36
N HIS A 47 -2.22 -7.51 -5.36
CA HIS A 47 -2.21 -6.06 -5.60
C HIS A 47 -1.36 -5.34 -4.56
N LEU A 48 -1.55 -5.65 -3.28
CA LEU A 48 -0.72 -5.10 -2.19
C LEU A 48 0.75 -5.48 -2.34
N LEU A 49 1.06 -6.72 -2.72
CA LEU A 49 2.43 -7.17 -2.97
C LEU A 49 3.10 -6.34 -4.08
N LYS A 50 2.42 -6.12 -5.21
CA LYS A 50 2.92 -5.29 -6.31
C LYS A 50 3.17 -3.84 -5.86
N SER A 51 2.23 -3.28 -5.09
CA SER A 51 2.31 -1.92 -4.56
C SER A 51 3.48 -1.74 -3.59
N VAL A 52 3.62 -2.64 -2.60
CA VAL A 52 4.73 -2.59 -1.62
C VAL A 52 6.09 -2.75 -2.30
N LYS A 53 6.20 -3.68 -3.26
CA LYS A 53 7.44 -3.86 -4.02
C LYS A 53 7.84 -2.58 -4.77
N ALA A 54 6.90 -1.90 -5.41
CA ALA A 54 7.17 -0.66 -6.12
C ALA A 54 7.66 0.45 -5.17
N VAL A 55 7.00 0.64 -4.02
CA VAL A 55 7.42 1.61 -3.00
C VAL A 55 8.80 1.24 -2.45
N SER A 56 9.02 -0.03 -2.11
CA SER A 56 10.31 -0.53 -1.62
C SER A 56 11.44 -0.32 -2.64
N GLN A 57 11.19 -0.54 -3.93
CA GLN A 57 12.16 -0.24 -4.99
C GLN A 57 12.46 1.25 -5.06
N GLY A 58 11.44 2.10 -5.02
CA GLY A 58 11.60 3.55 -4.99
C GLY A 58 12.49 4.00 -3.84
N LEU A 59 12.22 3.54 -2.61
CA LEU A 59 13.04 3.89 -1.43
C LEU A 59 14.48 3.37 -1.48
N GLY A 60 14.74 2.34 -2.28
CA GLY A 60 16.10 1.85 -2.53
C GLY A 60 16.86 2.58 -3.63
N THR A 61 16.21 3.47 -4.36
CA THR A 61 16.85 4.25 -5.42
C THR A 61 17.77 5.33 -4.82
N PRO A 62 18.97 5.56 -5.37
CA PRO A 62 19.85 6.63 -4.90
C PRO A 62 19.12 7.99 -4.93
N LYS A 63 19.24 8.76 -3.84
CA LYS A 63 18.50 10.02 -3.64
C LYS A 63 18.74 11.05 -4.75
N PHE A 64 19.98 11.11 -5.29
CA PHE A 64 20.28 12.02 -6.39
C PHE A 64 19.51 11.65 -7.67
N VAL A 65 19.28 10.35 -7.94
CA VAL A 65 18.48 9.88 -9.07
C VAL A 65 17.00 10.25 -8.88
N ILE A 66 16.47 10.06 -7.66
CA ILE A 66 15.11 10.46 -7.33
C ILE A 66 14.92 11.97 -7.56
N LYS A 67 15.86 12.78 -7.05
CA LYS A 67 15.84 14.24 -7.23
C LYS A 67 15.90 14.65 -8.70
N GLN A 68 16.79 14.02 -9.47
CA GLN A 68 16.92 14.31 -10.89
C GLN A 68 15.65 13.94 -11.67
N LYS A 69 15.03 12.79 -11.34
CA LYS A 69 13.88 12.26 -12.09
C LYS A 69 12.55 12.91 -11.71
N PHE A 70 12.33 13.20 -10.43
CA PHE A 70 11.03 13.63 -9.93
C PHE A 70 11.04 15.04 -9.33
N GLY A 71 12.22 15.57 -9.00
CA GLY A 71 12.39 16.86 -8.32
C GLY A 71 12.31 16.72 -6.80
N LYS A 72 12.02 17.84 -6.14
CA LYS A 72 11.77 17.96 -4.70
C LYS A 72 10.35 18.42 -4.45
N ALA A 73 9.88 18.24 -3.23
CA ALA A 73 8.59 18.74 -2.80
C ALA A 73 8.55 20.28 -2.90
N ASN A 74 7.46 20.81 -3.40
CA ASN A 74 7.18 22.24 -3.51
C ASN A 74 6.08 22.70 -2.54
N ARG A 75 5.70 21.83 -1.61
CA ARG A 75 4.72 22.03 -0.55
C ARG A 75 5.05 21.14 0.65
N PRO A 76 4.56 21.47 1.84
CA PRO A 76 4.61 20.55 2.98
C PRO A 76 3.86 19.24 2.71
N SER A 77 4.27 18.16 3.38
CA SER A 77 3.53 16.91 3.40
C SER A 77 2.15 17.14 4.03
N ARG A 78 1.13 16.47 3.51
CA ARG A 78 -0.13 16.32 4.23
C ARG A 78 0.11 15.47 5.47
N ASP A 79 -0.70 15.65 6.49
CA ASP A 79 -0.78 14.66 7.55
C ASP A 79 -1.54 13.41 7.08
N TYR A 80 -1.59 12.40 7.93
CA TYR A 80 -2.17 11.10 7.60
C TYR A 80 -3.65 11.22 7.18
N ASP A 81 -4.45 11.93 7.97
CA ASP A 81 -5.88 12.08 7.70
C ASP A 81 -6.14 12.87 6.41
N GLY A 82 -5.37 13.91 6.17
CA GLY A 82 -5.45 14.70 4.93
C GLY A 82 -5.06 13.89 3.69
N LEU A 83 -4.06 12.99 3.81
CA LEU A 83 -3.73 12.07 2.72
C LEU A 83 -4.83 11.06 2.47
N VAL A 84 -5.36 10.43 3.53
CA VAL A 84 -6.44 9.44 3.42
C VAL A 84 -7.70 10.07 2.84
N ALA A 85 -8.07 11.27 3.28
CA ALA A 85 -9.21 12.02 2.72
C ALA A 85 -9.02 12.27 1.21
N ARG A 86 -7.83 12.72 0.81
CA ARG A 86 -7.50 12.95 -0.60
C ARG A 86 -7.52 11.66 -1.43
N TYR A 87 -7.05 10.55 -0.87
CA TYR A 87 -7.10 9.26 -1.54
C TYR A 87 -8.54 8.79 -1.77
N ARG A 88 -9.40 8.90 -0.74
CA ARG A 88 -10.82 8.56 -0.85
C ARG A 88 -11.57 9.44 -1.86
N GLU A 89 -11.30 10.74 -1.85
CA GLU A 89 -11.83 11.66 -2.84
C GLU A 89 -11.49 11.22 -4.27
N LYS A 90 -10.22 10.89 -4.51
CA LYS A 90 -9.76 10.43 -5.81
C LYS A 90 -10.36 9.08 -6.24
N LEU A 91 -10.59 8.17 -5.30
CA LEU A 91 -11.29 6.92 -5.59
C LEU A 91 -12.75 7.15 -6.01
N SER A 92 -13.42 8.16 -5.44
CA SER A 92 -14.81 8.50 -5.78
C SER A 92 -14.97 9.11 -7.17
N GLU A 93 -13.90 9.66 -7.75
CA GLU A 93 -13.89 10.19 -9.13
C GLU A 93 -13.93 9.07 -10.20
N GLY A 94 -13.78 7.81 -9.78
CA GLY A 94 -13.86 6.64 -10.65
C GLY A 94 -12.61 5.74 -10.60
N PRO A 95 -12.70 4.53 -11.17
CA PRO A 95 -11.61 3.58 -11.14
C PRO A 95 -10.44 4.06 -12.00
N VAL A 96 -9.25 4.12 -11.41
CA VAL A 96 -8.01 4.32 -12.17
C VAL A 96 -7.54 2.97 -12.68
N SER A 97 -7.71 2.73 -13.97
CA SER A 97 -7.17 1.53 -14.62
C SER A 97 -5.65 1.62 -14.70
N ASN A 98 -4.96 1.04 -13.73
CA ASN A 98 -3.51 0.88 -13.79
C ASN A 98 -3.15 -0.60 -13.91
N LYS A 99 -2.90 -1.03 -15.15
CA LYS A 99 -2.56 -2.42 -15.49
C LYS A 99 -1.32 -2.93 -14.74
N THR A 100 -0.41 -2.05 -14.35
CA THR A 100 0.83 -2.41 -13.63
C THR A 100 0.53 -3.06 -12.27
N TYR A 101 -0.51 -2.60 -11.59
CA TYR A 101 -0.89 -3.09 -10.26
C TYR A 101 -2.10 -4.03 -10.29
N ALA A 102 -2.71 -4.24 -11.45
CA ALA A 102 -3.82 -5.16 -11.59
C ALA A 102 -3.40 -6.59 -11.20
N PRO A 103 -4.16 -7.29 -10.34
CA PRO A 103 -3.85 -8.65 -9.96
C PRO A 103 -4.23 -9.65 -11.06
N GLY A 104 -3.54 -10.78 -11.08
CA GLY A 104 -3.96 -11.99 -11.81
C GLY A 104 -4.85 -12.89 -10.96
N GLU A 105 -5.05 -14.11 -11.38
CA GLU A 105 -5.72 -15.13 -10.58
C GLU A 105 -4.81 -15.67 -9.48
N VAL A 106 -5.33 -15.67 -8.26
CA VAL A 106 -4.63 -16.18 -7.07
C VAL A 106 -5.51 -17.22 -6.39
N PRO A 107 -5.45 -18.49 -6.81
CA PRO A 107 -6.20 -19.58 -6.18
C PRO A 107 -5.65 -19.85 -4.77
N ASP A 108 -6.48 -20.47 -3.92
CA ASP A 108 -6.17 -20.76 -2.52
C ASP A 108 -4.84 -21.50 -2.33
N LYS A 109 -4.52 -22.46 -3.17
CA LYS A 109 -3.23 -23.18 -3.15
C LYS A 109 -1.98 -22.28 -3.23
N LYS A 110 -2.13 -21.00 -3.60
CA LYS A 110 -1.05 -20.00 -3.62
C LYS A 110 -1.09 -19.07 -2.41
N ARG A 111 -2.08 -19.17 -1.51
CA ARG A 111 -2.31 -18.26 -0.38
C ARG A 111 -1.07 -18.09 0.48
N GLU A 112 -0.56 -19.18 1.03
CA GLU A 112 0.61 -19.14 1.93
C GLU A 112 1.82 -18.49 1.27
N LYS A 113 2.15 -18.90 0.05
CA LYS A 113 3.26 -18.34 -0.71
C LYS A 113 3.07 -16.85 -1.00
N MET A 114 1.85 -16.44 -1.32
CA MET A 114 1.51 -15.04 -1.58
C MET A 114 1.66 -14.18 -0.33
N LEU A 115 1.11 -14.62 0.80
CA LEU A 115 1.18 -13.91 2.07
C LEU A 115 2.63 -13.85 2.59
N ALA A 116 3.40 -14.93 2.46
CA ALA A 116 4.82 -14.93 2.81
C ALA A 116 5.63 -13.91 1.98
N ALA A 117 5.39 -13.86 0.65
CA ALA A 117 6.04 -12.91 -0.24
C ALA A 117 5.66 -11.45 0.07
N LEU A 118 4.39 -11.21 0.45
CA LEU A 118 3.93 -9.89 0.86
C LEU A 118 4.57 -9.48 2.19
N ASN A 119 4.60 -10.37 3.18
CA ASN A 119 5.25 -10.11 4.47
C ASN A 119 6.74 -9.77 4.31
N GLU A 120 7.48 -10.58 3.55
CA GLU A 120 8.89 -10.31 3.24
C GLU A 120 9.08 -8.93 2.56
N SER A 121 8.16 -8.55 1.68
CA SER A 121 8.21 -7.26 0.99
C SER A 121 7.95 -6.09 1.94
N VAL A 122 7.07 -6.27 2.92
CA VAL A 122 6.82 -5.29 4.00
C VAL A 122 8.06 -5.13 4.87
N ASP A 123 8.70 -6.22 5.28
CA ASP A 123 9.94 -6.17 6.08
C ASP A 123 11.08 -5.46 5.32
N LYS A 124 11.22 -5.75 4.03
CA LYS A 124 12.18 -5.04 3.16
C LYS A 124 11.88 -3.55 3.06
N LEU A 125 10.61 -3.16 2.97
CA LEU A 125 10.19 -1.76 2.96
C LEU A 125 10.57 -1.07 4.27
N LEU A 126 10.24 -1.66 5.42
CA LEU A 126 10.61 -1.13 6.74
C LEU A 126 12.12 -0.97 6.91
N GLY A 127 12.90 -1.99 6.48
CA GLY A 127 14.36 -1.92 6.49
C GLY A 127 14.93 -0.81 5.60
N LYS A 128 14.25 -0.47 4.49
CA LYS A 128 14.67 0.66 3.65
C LYS A 128 14.25 2.01 4.23
N THR A 129 13.07 2.09 4.84
CA THR A 129 12.58 3.31 5.50
C THR A 129 13.53 3.76 6.61
N SER A 130 14.19 2.82 7.31
CA SER A 130 15.17 3.15 8.36
C SER A 130 16.35 4.00 7.86
N LYS A 131 16.67 3.94 6.57
CA LYS A 131 17.78 4.69 5.91
C LYS A 131 17.40 6.12 5.48
N TRP A 132 16.19 6.56 5.80
CA TRP A 132 15.67 7.88 5.48
C TRP A 132 15.56 8.73 6.75
N ASP A 133 16.05 9.96 6.69
CA ASP A 133 15.87 10.92 7.78
C ASP A 133 14.49 11.59 7.69
N GLU A 134 13.99 12.12 8.81
CA GLU A 134 12.68 12.79 8.88
C GLU A 134 12.55 13.90 7.80
N ALA A 135 13.55 14.76 7.69
CA ALA A 135 13.56 15.83 6.70
C ALA A 135 13.50 15.30 5.24
N GLN A 136 14.15 14.18 4.98
CA GLN A 136 14.14 13.56 3.66
C GLN A 136 12.77 12.98 3.28
N LEU A 137 12.00 12.51 4.26
CA LEU A 137 10.64 12.04 4.01
C LEU A 137 9.74 13.14 3.44
N ASP A 138 9.99 14.39 3.80
CA ASP A 138 9.23 15.55 3.33
C ASP A 138 9.83 16.21 2.08
N GLU A 139 11.13 16.04 1.86
CA GLU A 139 11.84 16.67 0.76
C GLU A 139 11.69 15.94 -0.58
N TYR A 140 11.76 14.59 -0.56
CA TYR A 140 11.73 13.79 -1.78
C TYR A 140 10.32 13.39 -2.16
N ILE A 141 10.06 13.28 -3.48
CA ILE A 141 8.76 12.96 -4.04
C ILE A 141 8.80 11.76 -4.97
N PHE A 142 7.69 11.03 -4.99
CA PHE A 142 7.42 9.97 -5.97
C PHE A 142 6.10 10.21 -6.71
N PRO A 143 5.99 9.72 -7.95
CA PRO A 143 4.71 9.67 -8.63
C PRO A 143 3.83 8.58 -8.02
N HIS A 144 2.57 8.89 -7.77
CA HIS A 144 1.54 7.95 -7.37
C HIS A 144 0.43 7.94 -8.44
N PRO A 145 -0.07 6.77 -8.89
CA PRO A 145 -1.00 6.68 -10.01
C PRO A 145 -2.29 7.50 -9.83
N LEU A 146 -2.79 7.59 -8.59
CA LEU A 146 -4.04 8.26 -8.27
C LEU A 146 -3.83 9.65 -7.67
N LEU A 147 -2.79 9.83 -6.85
CA LEU A 147 -2.56 11.05 -6.08
C LEU A 147 -1.64 12.08 -6.79
N GLY A 148 -1.04 11.68 -7.92
CA GLY A 148 -0.01 12.49 -8.57
C GLY A 148 1.32 12.46 -7.80
N LYS A 149 2.03 13.59 -7.71
CA LYS A 149 3.28 13.66 -6.95
C LYS A 149 3.00 13.76 -5.44
N VAL A 150 3.54 12.83 -4.68
CA VAL A 150 3.45 12.75 -3.22
C VAL A 150 4.83 12.73 -2.59
N THR A 151 4.98 13.25 -1.37
CA THR A 151 6.23 13.12 -0.62
C THR A 151 6.46 11.66 -0.22
N VAL A 152 7.71 11.32 0.16
CA VAL A 152 8.02 9.98 0.68
C VAL A 152 7.18 9.69 1.92
N ARG A 153 7.00 10.66 2.83
CA ARG A 153 6.13 10.55 4.00
C ARG A 153 4.69 10.19 3.59
N GLU A 154 4.13 10.94 2.64
CA GLU A 154 2.78 10.68 2.12
C GLU A 154 2.67 9.30 1.45
N MET A 155 3.71 8.85 0.75
CA MET A 155 3.75 7.50 0.17
C MET A 155 3.74 6.41 1.23
N LEU A 156 4.44 6.60 2.36
CA LEU A 156 4.40 5.67 3.48
C LEU A 156 3.03 5.68 4.19
N TYR A 157 2.42 6.84 4.38
CA TYR A 157 1.03 6.95 4.88
C TYR A 157 0.05 6.20 3.99
N PHE A 158 0.14 6.42 2.69
CA PHE A 158 -0.66 5.69 1.71
C PHE A 158 -0.45 4.18 1.85
N THR A 159 0.81 3.72 1.93
CA THR A 159 1.13 2.30 2.01
C THR A 159 0.55 1.66 3.26
N ALA A 160 0.60 2.35 4.41
CA ALA A 160 -0.02 1.88 5.65
C ALA A 160 -1.55 1.81 5.52
N TYR A 161 -2.19 2.87 5.03
CA TYR A 161 -3.64 2.91 4.83
C TYR A 161 -4.13 1.88 3.81
N HIS A 162 -3.34 1.60 2.77
CA HIS A 162 -3.71 0.75 1.65
C HIS A 162 -4.01 -0.70 2.08
N ALA A 163 -3.26 -1.23 3.05
CA ALA A 163 -3.56 -2.54 3.64
C ALA A 163 -4.92 -2.57 4.35
N ASP A 164 -5.20 -1.59 5.19
CA ASP A 164 -6.48 -1.47 5.90
C ASP A 164 -7.65 -1.25 4.94
N HIS A 165 -7.45 -0.43 3.89
CA HIS A 165 -8.44 -0.23 2.83
C HIS A 165 -8.84 -1.56 2.18
N HIS A 166 -7.87 -2.37 1.75
CA HIS A 166 -8.13 -3.65 1.11
C HIS A 166 -8.71 -4.69 2.07
N ARG A 167 -8.28 -4.70 3.34
CA ARG A 167 -8.87 -5.53 4.38
C ARG A 167 -10.36 -5.23 4.58
N ARG A 168 -10.73 -3.94 4.64
CA ARG A 168 -12.14 -3.51 4.76
C ARG A 168 -12.97 -3.90 3.54
N LEU A 169 -12.41 -3.84 2.34
CA LEU A 169 -13.10 -4.29 1.13
C LEU A 169 -13.39 -5.79 1.17
N ILE A 170 -12.41 -6.62 1.56
CA ILE A 170 -12.62 -8.07 1.72
C ILE A 170 -13.77 -8.32 2.71
N LYS A 171 -13.71 -7.71 3.91
CA LYS A 171 -14.80 -7.83 4.91
C LYS A 171 -16.16 -7.38 4.38
N LEU A 172 -16.18 -6.33 3.58
CA LEU A 172 -17.43 -5.84 2.97
C LEU A 172 -18.00 -6.84 2.00
N TYR A 173 -17.16 -7.44 1.16
CA TYR A 173 -17.59 -8.40 0.14
C TYR A 173 -18.09 -9.71 0.75
N LEU A 174 -17.53 -10.14 1.88
CA LEU A 174 -17.91 -11.36 2.58
C LEU A 174 -19.14 -11.22 3.49
N LYS A 175 -19.67 -10.01 3.71
CA LYS A 175 -20.89 -9.83 4.54
C LYS A 175 -22.17 -10.45 3.97
N GLY A 176 -22.17 -10.87 2.74
CA GLY A 176 -23.32 -11.44 2.06
C GLY A 176 -23.18 -12.94 1.74
N VAL A 177 -22.16 -13.60 2.28
CA VAL A 177 -21.85 -15.03 2.04
C VAL A 177 -22.16 -15.85 3.28
#